data_bdd63a762e0e78144b3147cf50430c40
#
_entry.id   bdd63a762e0e78144b3147cf50430c40
#
_cell.length_a   1.000
_cell.length_b   1.000
_cell.length_c   1.000
_cell.angle_alpha   90.00
_cell.angle_beta   90.00
_cell.angle_gamma   90.00
#
_symmetry.space_group_name_H-M   'P 1'
#
loop_
_entity.id
_entity.type
_entity.pdbx_description
1 polymer ?
#
loop_
_entity_poly.entity_id
_entity_poly.type
_entity_poly.pdbx_seq_one_letter_code
_entity_poly.pdbx_strand_id
1 'polypeptide(L)'
;MKRLLTFLLLFVMSATVAFGCSPTGGNQQQVLSIYNYASYIAPEAIAQFEKENNVKIQYDTFENSDALYAKLKQGNPGYDLIFPADYMVKILIAENIIEPLNLNNIPNKKNLEPKFINQAFDPGNKYSLPYQWGTMGIGYNVKTTKGDINSWAAMFDPKYTGKVAWQDDARYTFAVVLMYLGFDPNTTNPEEINKARDLLIKSKNIIAAFVPDTGQNLLDQGEVNLTMEWSGDIFQVMTANPNIRYAIPKEGTIIFSDNMAIPKGAPQKELAEKFINFILQPEVGAKVSNFIHYGSPNKAAIDQGLIDQNDFKNSQIYPPAEVFGKMKLLEDVGKATALYDRAWTEVKAGAGK
;
A
#
# COMPACT_ATOMS: atom_id res chain seq x y z
N MET A 1 -9.74 86.03 -20.67
CA MET A 1 -9.33 86.35 -22.06
C MET A 1 -9.09 85.02 -22.75
N LYS A 2 -10.03 84.61 -23.57
CA LYS A 2 -9.96 84.44 -25.02
C LYS A 2 -8.74 83.65 -25.51
N ARG A 3 -8.94 82.43 -25.99
CA ARG A 3 -8.99 81.95 -27.40
C ARG A 3 -8.76 80.47 -27.42
N LEU A 4 -9.30 79.67 -28.10
CA LEU A 4 -10.00 79.42 -29.38
C LEU A 4 -9.66 77.99 -29.81
N LEU A 5 -10.67 77.26 -30.16
CA LEU A 5 -10.77 75.94 -30.83
C LEU A 5 -9.70 75.76 -31.92
N THR A 6 -9.31 74.54 -32.14
CA THR A 6 -9.20 73.96 -33.48
C THR A 6 -9.46 72.44 -33.40
N PHE A 7 -10.50 71.95 -34.07
CA PHE A 7 -10.85 70.58 -34.38
C PHE A 7 -9.89 70.09 -35.47
N LEU A 8 -9.30 68.92 -35.26
CA LEU A 8 -8.69 68.16 -36.34
C LEU A 8 -9.27 66.73 -36.30
N LEU A 9 -10.17 66.44 -37.21
CA LEU A 9 -10.69 65.13 -37.55
C LEU A 9 -9.56 64.33 -38.23
N LEU A 10 -9.07 63.29 -37.62
CA LEU A 10 -8.29 62.30 -38.27
C LEU A 10 -9.11 61.02 -38.39
N PHE A 11 -9.46 60.71 -39.61
CA PHE A 11 -10.10 59.46 -40.06
C PHE A 11 -9.07 58.29 -39.93
N VAL A 12 -9.21 57.41 -38.92
CA VAL A 12 -8.39 56.23 -38.82
C VAL A 12 -9.18 55.07 -39.41
N MET A 13 -8.73 54.65 -40.56
CA MET A 13 -9.15 53.47 -41.30
C MET A 13 -8.87 52.23 -40.49
N SER A 14 -9.91 51.62 -39.93
CA SER A 14 -9.81 50.35 -39.20
C SER A 14 -9.53 49.20 -40.15
N ALA A 15 -8.27 48.79 -40.28
CA ALA A 15 -7.90 47.50 -40.86
C ALA A 15 -8.23 46.39 -39.87
N THR A 16 -9.33 45.70 -40.05
CA THR A 16 -9.65 44.46 -39.37
C THR A 16 -8.70 43.39 -39.84
N VAL A 17 -7.61 43.19 -39.10
CA VAL A 17 -6.79 41.98 -39.18
C VAL A 17 -7.56 40.87 -38.51
N ALA A 18 -8.20 40.01 -39.31
CA ALA A 18 -8.75 38.74 -38.84
C ALA A 18 -7.57 37.86 -38.41
N PHE A 19 -7.24 37.93 -37.11
CA PHE A 19 -6.42 36.83 -36.51
C PHE A 19 -7.28 35.57 -36.54
N GLY A 20 -7.02 34.75 -37.54
CA GLY A 20 -7.45 33.35 -37.54
C GLY A 20 -6.82 32.67 -36.32
N CYS A 21 -7.57 32.52 -35.23
CA CYS A 21 -7.29 31.57 -34.19
C CYS A 21 -7.38 30.17 -34.84
N SER A 22 -6.27 29.66 -35.38
CA SER A 22 -6.10 28.25 -35.52
C SER A 22 -6.11 27.66 -34.11
N PRO A 23 -7.02 26.75 -33.77
CA PRO A 23 -6.85 25.96 -32.55
C PRO A 23 -5.61 25.11 -32.74
N THR A 24 -4.47 25.57 -32.27
CA THR A 24 -3.36 24.68 -31.93
C THR A 24 -3.87 23.81 -30.80
N GLY A 25 -4.62 22.78 -31.14
CA GLY A 25 -4.88 21.64 -30.29
C GLY A 25 -3.55 20.94 -30.05
N GLY A 26 -2.72 21.52 -29.20
CA GLY A 26 -1.67 20.76 -28.56
C GLY A 26 -2.38 19.64 -27.81
N ASN A 27 -2.17 18.41 -28.25
CA ASN A 27 -2.59 17.21 -27.55
C ASN A 27 -1.94 17.29 -26.16
N GLN A 28 -2.64 17.90 -25.20
CA GLN A 28 -2.19 17.89 -23.83
C GLN A 28 -2.17 16.42 -23.41
N GLN A 29 -0.99 15.88 -23.16
CA GLN A 29 -0.81 14.50 -22.76
C GLN A 29 -1.64 14.26 -21.49
N GLN A 30 -2.52 13.26 -21.51
CA GLN A 30 -3.34 12.92 -20.35
C GLN A 30 -2.42 12.51 -19.18
N VAL A 31 -2.80 12.90 -17.98
CA VAL A 31 -2.08 12.54 -16.76
C VAL A 31 -2.95 11.58 -15.95
N LEU A 32 -2.39 10.44 -15.54
CA LEU A 32 -2.98 9.51 -14.60
C LEU A 32 -2.32 9.72 -13.23
N SER A 33 -3.10 10.17 -12.25
CA SER A 33 -2.62 10.43 -10.89
C SER A 33 -2.83 9.20 -10.01
N ILE A 34 -1.72 8.59 -9.59
CA ILE A 34 -1.70 7.37 -8.77
C ILE A 34 -1.24 7.71 -7.35
N TYR A 35 -1.91 7.14 -6.33
CA TYR A 35 -1.51 7.23 -4.93
C TYR A 35 -1.33 5.82 -4.36
N ASN A 36 -0.08 5.45 -4.06
CA ASN A 36 0.32 4.09 -3.71
C ASN A 36 1.38 4.10 -2.59
N TYR A 37 1.79 2.94 -2.12
CA TYR A 37 2.96 2.79 -1.27
C TYR A 37 4.25 3.10 -2.05
N ALA A 38 5.31 3.48 -1.33
CA ALA A 38 6.64 3.61 -1.91
C ALA A 38 7.16 2.24 -2.38
N SER A 39 8.03 2.21 -3.42
CA SER A 39 8.69 0.99 -3.92
C SER A 39 7.74 -0.19 -4.24
N TYR A 40 6.49 0.09 -4.58
CA TYR A 40 5.43 -0.93 -4.71
C TYR A 40 4.94 -1.13 -6.15
N ILE A 41 5.69 -0.68 -7.14
CA ILE A 41 5.45 -0.92 -8.57
C ILE A 41 6.76 -0.94 -9.35
N ALA A 42 6.86 -1.79 -10.37
CA ALA A 42 8.01 -1.82 -11.27
C ALA A 42 8.05 -0.55 -12.14
N PRO A 43 9.15 0.23 -12.13
CA PRO A 43 9.28 1.42 -12.99
C PRO A 43 9.09 1.13 -14.47
N GLU A 44 9.49 -0.06 -14.92
CA GLU A 44 9.31 -0.51 -16.31
C GLU A 44 7.84 -0.70 -16.67
N ALA A 45 6.98 -1.08 -15.73
CA ALA A 45 5.54 -1.18 -15.97
C ALA A 45 4.92 0.21 -16.15
N ILE A 46 5.36 1.20 -15.34
CA ILE A 46 4.96 2.61 -15.52
C ILE A 46 5.36 3.10 -16.89
N ALA A 47 6.65 2.99 -17.24
CA ALA A 47 7.19 3.45 -18.53
C ALA A 47 6.52 2.78 -19.72
N GLN A 48 6.19 1.47 -19.61
CA GLN A 48 5.47 0.73 -20.63
C GLN A 48 4.06 1.29 -20.84
N PHE A 49 3.30 1.51 -19.76
CA PHE A 49 1.95 2.08 -19.85
C PHE A 49 1.94 3.49 -20.43
N GLU A 50 2.86 4.35 -19.98
CA GLU A 50 3.01 5.72 -20.51
C GLU A 50 3.24 5.70 -22.03
N LYS A 51 4.15 4.84 -22.49
CA LYS A 51 4.50 4.71 -23.90
C LYS A 51 3.34 4.17 -24.74
N GLU A 52 2.69 3.09 -24.29
CA GLU A 52 1.62 2.43 -25.03
C GLU A 52 0.36 3.29 -25.15
N ASN A 53 0.13 4.20 -24.20
CA ASN A 53 -1.09 5.00 -24.13
C ASN A 53 -0.86 6.49 -24.40
N ASN A 54 0.37 6.92 -24.63
CA ASN A 54 0.75 8.34 -24.80
C ASN A 54 0.22 9.21 -23.63
N VAL A 55 0.38 8.73 -22.40
CA VAL A 55 -0.02 9.39 -21.16
C VAL A 55 1.18 9.62 -20.25
N LYS A 56 1.00 10.46 -19.21
CA LYS A 56 1.97 10.62 -18.13
C LYS A 56 1.39 10.08 -16.85
N ILE A 57 2.19 9.37 -16.06
CA ILE A 57 1.81 8.95 -14.71
C ILE A 57 2.43 9.93 -13.70
N GLN A 58 1.57 10.52 -12.86
CA GLN A 58 1.98 11.18 -11.64
C GLN A 58 1.83 10.18 -10.51
N TYR A 59 2.93 9.86 -9.83
CA TYR A 59 2.97 8.86 -8.79
C TYR A 59 3.32 9.50 -7.46
N ASP A 60 2.35 9.56 -6.56
CA ASP A 60 2.50 10.04 -5.20
C ASP A 60 2.43 8.85 -4.22
N THR A 61 3.05 9.00 -3.05
CA THR A 61 3.12 7.91 -2.08
C THR A 61 2.49 8.26 -0.75
N PHE A 62 1.99 7.23 -0.05
CA PHE A 62 1.54 7.31 1.34
C PHE A 62 2.29 6.29 2.21
N GLU A 63 2.32 6.54 3.50
CA GLU A 63 3.11 5.75 4.45
C GLU A 63 2.33 4.56 5.04
N ASN A 64 1.00 4.69 5.18
CA ASN A 64 0.11 3.67 5.74
C ASN A 64 -1.36 3.93 5.35
N SER A 65 -2.23 2.98 5.67
CA SER A 65 -3.66 3.05 5.35
C SER A 65 -4.37 4.25 6.01
N ASP A 66 -3.93 4.67 7.20
CA ASP A 66 -4.53 5.82 7.90
C ASP A 66 -4.21 7.14 7.17
N ALA A 67 -2.98 7.28 6.65
CA ALA A 67 -2.59 8.42 5.83
C ALA A 67 -3.39 8.48 4.52
N LEU A 68 -3.58 7.34 3.85
CA LEU A 68 -4.46 7.22 2.68
C LEU A 68 -5.89 7.67 3.01
N TYR A 69 -6.46 7.12 4.07
CA TYR A 69 -7.82 7.44 4.51
C TYR A 69 -7.97 8.92 4.87
N ALA A 70 -7.08 9.47 5.69
CA ALA A 70 -7.11 10.88 6.10
C ALA A 70 -7.04 11.83 4.89
N LYS A 71 -6.26 11.46 3.86
CA LYS A 71 -6.12 12.22 2.63
C LYS A 71 -7.42 12.26 1.82
N LEU A 72 -8.14 11.14 1.73
CA LEU A 72 -9.32 10.99 0.90
C LEU A 72 -10.63 11.37 1.62
N LYS A 73 -10.67 11.30 2.95
CA LYS A 73 -11.86 11.59 3.76
C LYS A 73 -12.37 13.02 3.57
N GLN A 74 -11.50 13.97 3.29
CA GLN A 74 -11.85 15.36 3.06
C GLN A 74 -12.29 15.66 1.60
N GLY A 75 -12.33 14.65 0.76
CA GLY A 75 -12.57 14.71 -0.67
C GLY A 75 -11.32 14.33 -1.47
N ASN A 76 -11.54 13.76 -2.65
CA ASN A 76 -10.44 13.36 -3.53
C ASN A 76 -9.66 14.60 -4.04
N PRO A 77 -8.36 14.72 -3.74
CA PRO A 77 -7.55 15.86 -4.19
C PRO A 77 -7.08 15.76 -5.66
N GLY A 78 -7.65 14.84 -6.45
CA GLY A 78 -7.35 14.65 -7.87
C GLY A 78 -6.65 13.34 -8.21
N TYR A 79 -6.66 12.36 -7.32
CA TYR A 79 -6.17 11.02 -7.63
C TYR A 79 -7.18 10.24 -8.47
N ASP A 80 -6.65 9.44 -9.40
CA ASP A 80 -7.42 8.59 -10.30
C ASP A 80 -7.43 7.14 -9.84
N LEU A 81 -6.35 6.69 -9.22
CA LEU A 81 -6.15 5.32 -8.77
C LEU A 81 -5.45 5.30 -7.40
N ILE A 82 -5.92 4.44 -6.51
CA ILE A 82 -5.38 4.23 -5.17
C ILE A 82 -5.18 2.74 -4.90
N PHE A 83 -4.31 2.42 -3.92
CA PHE A 83 -3.95 1.05 -3.57
C PHE A 83 -4.21 0.74 -2.09
N PRO A 84 -5.48 0.65 -1.67
CA PRO A 84 -5.83 0.35 -0.28
C PRO A 84 -5.66 -1.12 0.08
N ALA A 85 -5.30 -1.37 1.35
CA ALA A 85 -5.38 -2.69 1.95
C ALA A 85 -6.85 -3.18 2.03
N ASP A 86 -7.04 -4.48 2.14
CA ASP A 86 -8.34 -5.17 2.15
C ASP A 86 -9.34 -4.60 3.16
N TYR A 87 -8.95 -4.46 4.44
CA TYR A 87 -9.83 -3.90 5.47
C TYR A 87 -10.20 -2.43 5.20
N MET A 88 -9.25 -1.69 4.61
CA MET A 88 -9.47 -0.28 4.24
C MET A 88 -10.46 -0.15 3.10
N VAL A 89 -10.45 -1.06 2.12
CA VAL A 89 -11.47 -1.10 1.05
C VAL A 89 -12.87 -1.11 1.63
N LYS A 90 -13.12 -1.94 2.67
CA LYS A 90 -14.43 -2.00 3.33
C LYS A 90 -14.85 -0.66 3.93
N ILE A 91 -13.91 0.03 4.59
CA ILE A 91 -14.15 1.36 5.19
C ILE A 91 -14.45 2.39 4.09
N LEU A 92 -13.64 2.41 3.04
CA LEU A 92 -13.80 3.35 1.92
C LEU A 92 -15.13 3.16 1.18
N ILE A 93 -15.61 1.91 1.05
CA ILE A 93 -16.93 1.61 0.50
C ILE A 93 -18.04 2.13 1.43
N ALA A 94 -17.95 1.82 2.73
CA ALA A 94 -18.97 2.20 3.71
C ALA A 94 -19.12 3.72 3.82
N GLU A 95 -18.04 4.46 3.69
CA GLU A 95 -18.01 5.93 3.72
C GLU A 95 -18.22 6.58 2.34
N ASN A 96 -18.45 5.79 1.27
CA ASN A 96 -18.68 6.28 -0.09
C ASN A 96 -17.51 7.16 -0.61
N ILE A 97 -16.28 6.78 -0.27
CA ILE A 97 -15.02 7.45 -0.67
C ILE A 97 -14.50 6.92 -2.01
N ILE A 98 -14.77 5.65 -2.32
CA ILE A 98 -14.45 5.04 -3.62
C ILE A 98 -15.72 4.77 -4.43
N GLU A 99 -15.56 4.66 -5.74
CA GLU A 99 -16.67 4.42 -6.66
C GLU A 99 -16.60 3.07 -7.36
N PRO A 100 -17.73 2.53 -7.85
CA PRO A 100 -17.74 1.25 -8.53
C PRO A 100 -16.89 1.26 -9.81
N LEU A 101 -16.17 0.15 -10.04
CA LEU A 101 -15.45 -0.14 -11.27
C LEU A 101 -16.42 -0.54 -12.40
N ASN A 102 -16.14 -0.11 -13.62
CA ASN A 102 -16.74 -0.70 -14.80
C ASN A 102 -15.96 -1.94 -15.22
N LEU A 103 -16.37 -3.09 -14.71
CA LEU A 103 -15.68 -4.37 -14.96
C LEU A 103 -15.67 -4.81 -16.43
N ASN A 104 -16.44 -4.16 -17.32
CA ASN A 104 -16.35 -4.38 -18.77
C ASN A 104 -15.08 -3.78 -19.36
N ASN A 105 -14.53 -2.72 -18.75
CA ASN A 105 -13.27 -2.09 -19.14
C ASN A 105 -12.06 -2.88 -18.63
N ILE A 106 -12.28 -3.91 -17.79
CA ILE A 106 -11.21 -4.69 -17.13
C ILE A 106 -11.35 -6.19 -17.43
N PRO A 107 -11.28 -6.60 -18.72
CA PRO A 107 -11.42 -8.01 -19.10
C PRO A 107 -10.34 -8.93 -18.51
N ASN A 108 -9.15 -8.39 -18.19
CA ASN A 108 -8.06 -9.15 -17.59
C ASN A 108 -8.29 -9.55 -16.12
N LYS A 109 -9.38 -9.11 -15.47
CA LYS A 109 -9.81 -9.64 -14.16
C LYS A 109 -9.97 -11.16 -14.15
N LYS A 110 -10.20 -11.79 -15.31
CA LYS A 110 -10.26 -13.26 -15.49
C LYS A 110 -8.95 -13.97 -15.14
N ASN A 111 -7.83 -13.24 -15.13
CA ASN A 111 -6.51 -13.76 -14.83
C ASN A 111 -6.23 -13.91 -13.32
N LEU A 112 -7.11 -13.36 -12.48
CA LEU A 112 -6.96 -13.39 -11.03
C LEU A 112 -7.28 -14.77 -10.43
N GLU A 113 -6.56 -15.12 -9.36
CA GLU A 113 -6.85 -16.34 -8.58
C GLU A 113 -8.20 -16.24 -7.85
N PRO A 114 -9.04 -17.31 -7.90
CA PRO A 114 -10.34 -17.32 -7.23
C PRO A 114 -10.29 -17.01 -5.74
N LYS A 115 -9.21 -17.37 -5.04
CA LYS A 115 -9.06 -17.13 -3.61
C LYS A 115 -8.93 -15.65 -3.21
N PHE A 116 -8.59 -14.76 -4.16
CA PHE A 116 -8.45 -13.32 -3.91
C PHE A 116 -9.63 -12.49 -4.42
N ILE A 117 -10.57 -13.09 -5.13
CA ILE A 117 -11.75 -12.40 -5.65
C ILE A 117 -12.98 -12.70 -4.82
N ASN A 118 -14.00 -11.84 -4.92
CA ASN A 118 -15.27 -11.97 -4.23
C ASN A 118 -15.14 -12.10 -2.70
N GLN A 119 -14.20 -11.33 -2.13
CA GLN A 119 -13.95 -11.31 -0.70
C GLN A 119 -15.06 -10.56 0.06
N ALA A 120 -15.19 -10.85 1.36
CA ALA A 120 -16.24 -10.27 2.19
C ALA A 120 -16.18 -8.74 2.32
N PHE A 121 -15.02 -8.13 2.11
CA PHE A 121 -14.86 -6.69 2.14
C PHE A 121 -15.37 -5.99 0.86
N ASP A 122 -15.41 -6.69 -0.29
CA ASP A 122 -15.94 -6.18 -1.56
C ASP A 122 -16.64 -7.31 -2.37
N PRO A 123 -17.86 -7.73 -1.98
CA PRO A 123 -18.58 -8.80 -2.67
C PRO A 123 -18.78 -8.49 -4.17
N GLY A 124 -18.36 -9.42 -5.02
CA GLY A 124 -18.43 -9.29 -6.47
C GLY A 124 -17.33 -8.41 -7.07
N ASN A 125 -16.37 -7.97 -6.29
CA ASN A 125 -15.30 -7.06 -6.74
C ASN A 125 -15.86 -5.81 -7.43
N LYS A 126 -16.87 -5.23 -6.83
CA LYS A 126 -17.61 -4.10 -7.40
C LYS A 126 -16.78 -2.82 -7.37
N TYR A 127 -15.94 -2.65 -6.36
CA TYR A 127 -15.20 -1.41 -6.09
C TYR A 127 -13.70 -1.56 -6.23
N SER A 128 -13.17 -2.80 -6.14
CA SER A 128 -11.74 -3.04 -6.12
C SER A 128 -11.35 -4.35 -6.80
N LEU A 129 -10.09 -4.43 -7.24
CA LEU A 129 -9.48 -5.67 -7.74
C LEU A 129 -8.13 -5.88 -7.08
N PRO A 130 -7.76 -7.13 -6.73
CA PRO A 130 -6.49 -7.45 -6.07
C PRO A 130 -5.29 -7.00 -6.91
N TYR A 131 -4.29 -6.48 -6.25
CA TYR A 131 -3.04 -6.01 -6.84
C TYR A 131 -1.86 -6.92 -6.49
N GLN A 132 -1.51 -7.00 -5.20
CA GLN A 132 -0.49 -7.86 -4.66
C GLN A 132 -0.94 -8.37 -3.30
N TRP A 133 -0.29 -9.40 -2.78
CA TRP A 133 -0.53 -9.91 -1.44
C TRP A 133 0.80 -10.28 -0.76
N GLY A 134 0.81 -10.22 0.55
CA GLY A 134 1.97 -10.53 1.34
C GLY A 134 1.63 -10.85 2.78
N THR A 135 2.65 -10.95 3.60
CA THR A 135 2.52 -11.22 5.03
C THR A 135 3.27 -10.17 5.85
N MET A 136 2.76 -9.90 7.04
CA MET A 136 3.51 -9.20 8.07
C MET A 136 4.41 -10.21 8.78
N GLY A 137 5.68 -9.87 9.01
CA GLY A 137 6.60 -10.79 9.69
C GLY A 137 7.75 -10.08 10.37
N ILE A 138 8.79 -10.84 10.67
CA ILE A 138 10.00 -10.32 11.30
C ILE A 138 11.14 -10.35 10.31
N GLY A 139 11.61 -9.16 9.92
CA GLY A 139 12.91 -8.98 9.29
C GLY A 139 14.01 -9.02 10.36
N TYR A 140 15.09 -9.75 10.12
CA TYR A 140 16.17 -9.86 11.10
C TYR A 140 17.54 -10.07 10.46
N ASN A 141 18.59 -9.67 11.17
CA ASN A 141 19.98 -9.85 10.73
C ASN A 141 20.60 -11.06 11.47
N VAL A 142 20.89 -12.14 10.72
CA VAL A 142 21.41 -13.41 11.28
C VAL A 142 22.74 -13.25 12.01
N LYS A 143 23.57 -12.26 11.65
CA LYS A 143 24.85 -12.01 12.34
C LYS A 143 24.64 -11.49 13.77
N THR A 144 23.60 -10.71 13.98
CA THR A 144 23.31 -10.10 15.29
C THR A 144 22.40 -10.97 16.14
N THR A 145 21.44 -11.68 15.53
CA THR A 145 20.54 -12.60 16.24
C THR A 145 21.22 -13.90 16.62
N LYS A 146 22.32 -14.27 15.93
CA LYS A 146 23.08 -15.51 16.11
C LYS A 146 22.25 -16.79 15.95
N GLY A 147 21.25 -16.72 15.07
CA GLY A 147 20.36 -17.85 14.75
C GLY A 147 19.04 -17.37 14.17
N ASP A 148 18.22 -18.33 13.78
CA ASP A 148 16.93 -18.08 13.15
C ASP A 148 15.89 -17.61 14.16
N ILE A 149 15.06 -16.68 13.71
CA ILE A 149 13.88 -16.18 14.41
C ILE A 149 12.66 -16.92 13.88
N ASN A 150 11.77 -17.35 14.77
CA ASN A 150 10.53 -18.06 14.40
C ASN A 150 9.34 -17.73 15.32
N SER A 151 9.44 -16.69 16.11
CA SER A 151 8.40 -16.32 17.09
C SER A 151 8.37 -14.81 17.32
N TRP A 152 7.18 -14.25 17.48
CA TRP A 152 6.99 -12.86 17.92
C TRP A 152 7.63 -12.56 19.28
N ALA A 153 7.90 -13.59 20.11
CA ALA A 153 8.62 -13.44 21.38
C ALA A 153 9.98 -12.73 21.20
N ALA A 154 10.63 -12.89 20.05
CA ALA A 154 11.91 -12.23 19.78
C ALA A 154 11.82 -10.69 19.82
N MET A 155 10.67 -10.13 19.42
CA MET A 155 10.43 -8.69 19.44
C MET A 155 10.35 -8.10 20.85
N PHE A 156 10.20 -8.96 21.86
CA PHE A 156 10.09 -8.62 23.28
C PHE A 156 11.27 -9.11 24.12
N ASP A 157 12.31 -9.69 23.47
CA ASP A 157 13.46 -10.25 24.18
C ASP A 157 14.43 -9.13 24.63
N PRO A 158 14.71 -8.99 25.94
CA PRO A 158 15.60 -7.95 26.48
C PRO A 158 17.01 -7.94 25.89
N LYS A 159 17.48 -9.08 25.30
CA LYS A 159 18.78 -9.13 24.63
C LYS A 159 18.88 -8.16 23.43
N TYR A 160 17.75 -7.72 22.89
CA TYR A 160 17.66 -6.77 21.78
C TYR A 160 17.29 -5.34 22.23
N THR A 161 17.55 -4.97 23.50
CA THR A 161 17.27 -3.63 24.04
C THR A 161 17.76 -2.52 23.10
N GLY A 162 16.85 -1.63 22.68
CA GLY A 162 17.12 -0.52 21.76
C GLY A 162 17.45 -0.95 20.31
N LYS A 163 17.10 -2.19 19.93
CA LYS A 163 17.43 -2.77 18.63
C LYS A 163 16.26 -3.43 17.90
N VAL A 164 15.03 -3.07 18.27
CA VAL A 164 13.81 -3.60 17.65
C VAL A 164 13.00 -2.43 17.08
N ALA A 165 12.67 -2.47 15.79
CA ALA A 165 11.73 -1.56 15.17
C ALA A 165 10.35 -2.21 15.03
N TRP A 166 9.31 -1.41 15.19
CA TRP A 166 7.92 -1.78 14.97
C TRP A 166 7.30 -0.87 13.91
N GLN A 167 6.33 -1.39 13.18
CA GLN A 167 5.54 -0.58 12.25
C GLN A 167 4.74 0.50 13.01
N ASP A 168 4.78 1.75 12.52
CA ASP A 168 3.91 2.83 12.96
C ASP A 168 2.52 2.70 12.31
N ASP A 169 1.94 1.51 12.49
CA ASP A 169 0.57 1.18 12.10
C ASP A 169 -0.12 0.49 13.28
N ALA A 170 -1.14 1.16 13.82
CA ALA A 170 -1.85 0.69 15.01
C ALA A 170 -2.47 -0.69 14.78
N ARG A 171 -3.17 -0.87 13.66
CA ARG A 171 -3.93 -2.09 13.41
C ARG A 171 -3.02 -3.31 13.23
N TYR A 172 -1.98 -3.19 12.42
CA TYR A 172 -1.03 -4.29 12.19
C TYR A 172 -0.20 -4.59 13.43
N THR A 173 0.30 -3.57 14.15
CA THR A 173 1.10 -3.78 15.36
C THR A 173 0.28 -4.43 16.46
N PHE A 174 -0.95 -3.95 16.73
CA PHE A 174 -1.82 -4.61 17.71
C PHE A 174 -2.20 -6.02 17.28
N ALA A 175 -2.48 -6.27 15.99
CA ALA A 175 -2.85 -7.58 15.50
C ALA A 175 -1.81 -8.64 15.81
N VAL A 176 -0.53 -8.40 15.50
CA VAL A 176 0.54 -9.38 15.77
C VAL A 176 0.81 -9.55 17.26
N VAL A 177 0.67 -8.49 18.06
CA VAL A 177 0.81 -8.57 19.52
C VAL A 177 -0.34 -9.36 20.14
N LEU A 178 -1.56 -9.16 19.68
CA LEU A 178 -2.73 -9.95 20.09
C LEU A 178 -2.55 -11.44 19.74
N MET A 179 -2.10 -11.75 18.52
CA MET A 179 -1.78 -13.12 18.12
C MET A 179 -0.70 -13.75 18.99
N TYR A 180 0.36 -13.01 19.32
CA TYR A 180 1.39 -13.45 20.25
C TYR A 180 0.83 -13.77 21.64
N LEU A 181 -0.15 -13.00 22.13
CA LEU A 181 -0.84 -13.23 23.39
C LEU A 181 -1.93 -14.33 23.31
N GLY A 182 -2.16 -14.90 22.12
CA GLY A 182 -3.16 -15.95 21.89
C GLY A 182 -4.58 -15.43 21.70
N PHE A 183 -4.75 -14.13 21.39
CA PHE A 183 -6.05 -13.51 21.13
C PHE A 183 -6.32 -13.38 19.63
N ASP A 184 -7.57 -13.11 19.28
CA ASP A 184 -7.97 -12.78 17.92
C ASP A 184 -7.38 -11.41 17.50
N PRO A 185 -6.69 -11.28 16.35
CA PRO A 185 -6.18 -10.00 15.86
C PRO A 185 -7.26 -8.96 15.57
N ASN A 186 -8.50 -9.40 15.43
CA ASN A 186 -9.67 -8.54 15.17
C ASN A 186 -10.58 -8.38 16.40
N THR A 187 -10.06 -8.69 17.60
CA THR A 187 -10.85 -8.58 18.83
C THR A 187 -11.41 -7.18 19.03
N THR A 188 -12.65 -7.10 19.53
CA THR A 188 -13.27 -5.85 19.99
C THR A 188 -13.33 -5.77 21.52
N ASN A 189 -12.71 -6.73 22.22
CA ASN A 189 -12.67 -6.80 23.66
C ASN A 189 -11.64 -5.81 24.23
N PRO A 190 -12.08 -4.78 25.01
CA PRO A 190 -11.17 -3.78 25.56
C PRO A 190 -10.07 -4.37 26.47
N GLU A 191 -10.33 -5.47 27.18
CA GLU A 191 -9.36 -6.09 28.08
C GLU A 191 -8.19 -6.71 27.30
N GLU A 192 -8.48 -7.35 26.17
CA GLU A 192 -7.46 -7.96 25.30
C GLU A 192 -6.60 -6.87 24.62
N ILE A 193 -7.24 -5.81 24.11
CA ILE A 193 -6.57 -4.64 23.53
C ILE A 193 -5.66 -3.99 24.57
N ASN A 194 -6.14 -3.82 25.82
CA ASN A 194 -5.34 -3.26 26.90
C ASN A 194 -4.13 -4.15 27.27
N LYS A 195 -4.26 -5.48 27.23
CA LYS A 195 -3.13 -6.39 27.48
C LYS A 195 -2.05 -6.24 26.41
N ALA A 196 -2.44 -6.08 25.15
CA ALA A 196 -1.50 -5.84 24.04
C ALA A 196 -0.79 -4.48 24.21
N ARG A 197 -1.54 -3.41 24.53
CA ARG A 197 -1.00 -2.09 24.86
C ARG A 197 0.04 -2.18 26.00
N ASP A 198 -0.33 -2.81 27.11
CA ASP A 198 0.52 -2.90 28.30
C ASP A 198 1.82 -3.67 28.04
N LEU A 199 1.78 -4.71 27.18
CA LEU A 199 2.97 -5.42 26.73
C LEU A 199 3.89 -4.51 25.92
N LEU A 200 3.37 -3.74 24.98
CA LEU A 200 4.16 -2.77 24.19
C LEU A 200 4.79 -1.71 25.09
N ILE A 201 4.03 -1.11 26.01
CA ILE A 201 4.53 -0.12 26.97
C ILE A 201 5.61 -0.71 27.86
N LYS A 202 5.42 -1.93 28.39
CA LYS A 202 6.42 -2.63 29.20
C LYS A 202 7.72 -2.87 28.43
N SER A 203 7.62 -3.04 27.13
CA SER A 203 8.75 -3.36 26.23
C SER A 203 9.45 -2.10 25.68
N LYS A 204 9.10 -0.90 26.13
CA LYS A 204 9.61 0.36 25.59
C LYS A 204 11.13 0.46 25.49
N ASN A 205 11.87 -0.15 26.42
CA ASN A 205 13.34 -0.13 26.40
C ASN A 205 13.94 -1.04 25.30
N ILE A 206 13.15 -2.00 24.79
CA ILE A 206 13.54 -2.90 23.71
C ILE A 206 13.32 -2.21 22.37
N ILE A 207 12.28 -1.38 22.29
CA ILE A 207 11.86 -0.68 21.09
C ILE A 207 12.84 0.45 20.78
N ALA A 208 13.47 0.41 19.61
CA ALA A 208 14.28 1.49 19.07
C ALA A 208 13.41 2.60 18.49
N ALA A 209 12.41 2.21 17.70
CA ALA A 209 11.50 3.14 17.04
C ALA A 209 10.20 2.45 16.60
N PHE A 210 9.15 3.26 16.49
CA PHE A 210 8.01 2.99 15.61
C PHE A 210 8.27 3.75 14.31
N VAL A 211 8.28 3.04 13.19
CA VAL A 211 8.63 3.61 11.89
C VAL A 211 7.51 3.33 10.88
N PRO A 212 7.27 4.26 9.95
CA PRO A 212 6.42 3.93 8.80
C PRO A 212 7.14 2.87 7.95
N ASP A 213 6.80 2.75 6.70
CA ASP A 213 7.34 1.80 5.72
C ASP A 213 8.87 1.97 5.46
N THR A 214 9.69 1.89 6.51
CA THR A 214 11.16 2.13 6.46
C THR A 214 11.97 1.23 7.40
N GLY A 215 11.33 0.29 8.09
CA GLY A 215 12.01 -0.60 9.05
C GLY A 215 13.08 -1.47 8.39
N GLN A 216 12.87 -1.88 7.14
CA GLN A 216 13.83 -2.63 6.32
C GLN A 216 15.13 -1.84 6.10
N ASN A 217 15.06 -0.52 5.99
CA ASN A 217 16.24 0.33 5.82
C ASN A 217 17.08 0.39 7.11
N LEU A 218 16.42 0.52 8.28
CA LEU A 218 17.10 0.47 9.57
C LEU A 218 17.78 -0.88 9.81
N LEU A 219 17.14 -1.96 9.37
CA LEU A 219 17.68 -3.31 9.47
C LEU A 219 18.91 -3.47 8.55
N ASP A 220 18.85 -3.00 7.31
CA ASP A 220 19.95 -3.08 6.35
C ASP A 220 21.17 -2.27 6.82
N GLN A 221 20.95 -1.09 7.36
CA GLN A 221 21.98 -0.22 7.92
C GLN A 221 22.57 -0.73 9.25
N GLY A 222 21.94 -1.76 9.86
CA GLY A 222 22.38 -2.33 11.14
C GLY A 222 22.04 -1.46 12.36
N GLU A 223 21.12 -0.52 12.19
CA GLU A 223 20.62 0.31 13.29
C GLU A 223 19.74 -0.50 14.23
N VAL A 224 18.97 -1.46 13.68
CA VAL A 224 18.19 -2.45 14.44
C VAL A 224 18.63 -3.88 14.09
N ASN A 225 18.29 -4.82 14.98
CA ASN A 225 18.54 -6.25 14.78
C ASN A 225 17.29 -6.98 14.25
N LEU A 226 16.13 -6.47 14.61
CA LEU A 226 14.82 -6.99 14.19
C LEU A 226 13.90 -5.84 13.84
N THR A 227 13.05 -6.08 12.87
CA THR A 227 11.95 -5.17 12.54
C THR A 227 10.68 -5.98 12.23
N MET A 228 9.54 -5.51 12.71
CA MET A 228 8.24 -5.93 12.18
C MET A 228 8.08 -5.26 10.81
N GLU A 229 7.91 -6.07 9.74
CA GLU A 229 7.94 -5.51 8.39
C GLU A 229 7.15 -6.35 7.38
N TRP A 230 6.83 -5.71 6.28
CA TRP A 230 6.20 -6.34 5.12
C TRP A 230 7.16 -7.33 4.44
N SER A 231 6.61 -8.48 4.02
CA SER A 231 7.43 -9.56 3.46
C SER A 231 8.25 -9.13 2.25
N GLY A 232 7.64 -8.46 1.28
CA GLY A 232 8.33 -8.06 0.04
C GLY A 232 9.44 -7.06 0.27
N ASP A 233 9.28 -6.11 1.21
CA ASP A 233 10.31 -5.12 1.49
C ASP A 233 11.57 -5.75 2.10
N ILE A 234 11.37 -6.75 2.97
CA ILE A 234 12.51 -7.52 3.46
C ILE A 234 13.12 -8.37 2.34
N PHE A 235 12.32 -8.99 1.45
CA PHE A 235 12.87 -9.75 0.32
C PHE A 235 13.65 -8.86 -0.65
N GLN A 236 13.21 -7.62 -0.90
CA GLN A 236 13.98 -6.65 -1.70
C GLN A 236 15.37 -6.39 -1.07
N VAL A 237 15.44 -6.14 0.25
CA VAL A 237 16.71 -5.95 0.96
C VAL A 237 17.57 -7.21 0.92
N MET A 238 16.98 -8.40 1.05
CA MET A 238 17.70 -9.69 1.00
C MET A 238 18.42 -9.90 -0.34
N THR A 239 17.98 -9.29 -1.43
CA THR A 239 18.69 -9.39 -2.72
C THR A 239 20.09 -8.76 -2.68
N ALA A 240 20.27 -7.71 -1.89
CA ALA A 240 21.54 -6.97 -1.75
C ALA A 240 22.31 -7.37 -0.48
N ASN A 241 21.61 -7.75 0.60
CA ASN A 241 22.22 -8.08 1.89
C ASN A 241 21.95 -9.54 2.30
N PRO A 242 22.92 -10.45 2.09
CA PRO A 242 22.76 -11.87 2.40
C PRO A 242 22.67 -12.19 3.90
N ASN A 243 22.80 -11.22 4.79
CA ASN A 243 22.67 -11.43 6.23
C ASN A 243 21.24 -11.16 6.73
N ILE A 244 20.41 -10.55 5.91
CA ILE A 244 19.01 -10.29 6.25
C ILE A 244 18.18 -11.55 5.96
N ARG A 245 17.20 -11.80 6.81
CA ARG A 245 16.22 -12.89 6.68
C ARG A 245 14.84 -12.37 7.04
N TYR A 246 13.86 -13.07 6.56
CA TYR A 246 12.46 -12.91 6.93
C TYR A 246 11.95 -14.15 7.67
N ALA A 247 11.06 -13.95 8.62
CA ALA A 247 10.39 -15.04 9.33
C ALA A 247 8.89 -14.81 9.44
N ILE A 248 8.12 -15.84 9.12
CA ILE A 248 6.71 -15.96 9.51
C ILE A 248 6.70 -16.62 10.88
N PRO A 249 6.27 -15.92 11.96
CA PRO A 249 6.28 -16.48 13.30
C PRO A 249 5.32 -17.67 13.48
N LYS A 250 5.68 -18.61 14.35
CA LYS A 250 4.89 -19.83 14.60
C LYS A 250 3.52 -19.58 15.21
N GLU A 251 3.33 -18.46 15.88
CA GLU A 251 2.05 -18.02 16.43
C GLU A 251 1.06 -17.63 15.32
N GLY A 252 1.54 -17.53 14.10
CA GLY A 252 0.80 -17.01 12.95
C GLY A 252 1.11 -15.55 12.68
N THR A 253 0.53 -15.03 11.63
CA THR A 253 0.71 -13.63 11.22
C THR A 253 -0.51 -13.12 10.44
N ILE A 254 -0.45 -11.84 10.09
CA ILE A 254 -1.42 -11.21 9.20
C ILE A 254 -0.99 -11.43 7.75
N ILE A 255 -1.91 -11.93 6.94
CA ILE A 255 -1.87 -11.87 5.49
C ILE A 255 -2.69 -10.66 5.05
N PHE A 256 -2.24 -9.94 4.07
CA PHE A 256 -2.96 -8.82 3.46
C PHE A 256 -3.05 -8.99 1.96
N SER A 257 -4.06 -8.37 1.38
CA SER A 257 -4.21 -8.21 -0.07
C SER A 257 -4.48 -6.75 -0.35
N ASP A 258 -3.51 -6.10 -0.99
CA ASP A 258 -3.71 -4.75 -1.48
C ASP A 258 -4.51 -4.77 -2.78
N ASN A 259 -5.32 -3.76 -2.95
CA ASN A 259 -6.29 -3.69 -4.01
C ASN A 259 -6.15 -2.40 -4.82
N MET A 260 -6.50 -2.45 -6.08
CA MET A 260 -6.64 -1.28 -6.95
C MET A 260 -8.07 -0.78 -6.87
N ALA A 261 -8.27 0.49 -6.49
CA ALA A 261 -9.58 1.11 -6.37
C ALA A 261 -9.56 2.55 -6.92
N ILE A 262 -10.73 3.05 -7.31
CA ILE A 262 -10.88 4.38 -7.90
C ILE A 262 -11.57 5.28 -6.88
N PRO A 263 -10.92 6.38 -6.43
CA PRO A 263 -11.56 7.33 -5.54
C PRO A 263 -12.74 8.02 -6.22
N LYS A 264 -13.76 8.34 -5.45
CA LYS A 264 -14.94 9.04 -5.95
C LYS A 264 -14.56 10.40 -6.54
N GLY A 265 -15.05 10.68 -7.74
CA GLY A 265 -14.73 11.91 -8.47
C GLY A 265 -13.34 11.90 -9.10
N ALA A 266 -12.77 10.74 -9.38
CA ALA A 266 -11.53 10.60 -10.14
C ALA A 266 -11.62 11.29 -11.50
N PRO A 267 -10.69 12.22 -11.83
CA PRO A 267 -10.73 12.96 -13.10
C PRO A 267 -10.58 12.06 -14.33
N GLN A 268 -9.81 10.97 -14.23
CA GLN A 268 -9.46 10.07 -15.34
C GLN A 268 -9.89 8.62 -15.07
N LYS A 269 -11.15 8.41 -14.64
CA LYS A 269 -11.66 7.09 -14.27
C LYS A 269 -11.43 6.01 -15.34
N GLU A 270 -11.76 6.30 -16.59
CA GLU A 270 -11.59 5.33 -17.68
C GLU A 270 -10.10 4.97 -17.92
N LEU A 271 -9.21 5.95 -17.76
CA LEU A 271 -7.77 5.72 -17.87
C LEU A 271 -7.25 4.90 -16.66
N ALA A 272 -7.81 5.12 -15.47
CA ALA A 272 -7.51 4.29 -14.30
C ALA A 272 -7.97 2.84 -14.49
N GLU A 273 -9.18 2.61 -15.01
CA GLU A 273 -9.67 1.26 -15.36
C GLU A 273 -8.78 0.59 -16.42
N LYS A 274 -8.32 1.35 -17.41
CA LYS A 274 -7.36 0.86 -18.40
C LYS A 274 -6.02 0.48 -17.77
N PHE A 275 -5.54 1.25 -16.80
CA PHE A 275 -4.34 0.93 -16.05
C PHE A 275 -4.52 -0.34 -15.19
N ILE A 276 -5.66 -0.47 -14.50
CA ILE A 276 -5.99 -1.71 -13.77
C ILE A 276 -5.97 -2.91 -14.72
N ASN A 277 -6.63 -2.79 -15.89
CA ASN A 277 -6.63 -3.86 -16.88
C ASN A 277 -5.23 -4.20 -17.41
N PHE A 278 -4.36 -3.19 -17.56
CA PHE A 278 -2.97 -3.37 -17.96
C PHE A 278 -2.15 -4.13 -16.90
N ILE A 279 -2.25 -3.75 -15.63
CA ILE A 279 -1.58 -4.43 -14.51
C ILE A 279 -2.01 -5.90 -14.40
N LEU A 280 -3.25 -6.23 -14.75
CA LEU A 280 -3.78 -7.59 -14.72
C LEU A 280 -3.41 -8.43 -15.95
N GLN A 281 -2.62 -7.94 -16.90
CA GLN A 281 -1.98 -8.78 -17.91
C GLN A 281 -0.96 -9.70 -17.24
N PRO A 282 -0.84 -10.97 -17.65
CA PRO A 282 0.07 -11.92 -17.00
C PRO A 282 1.53 -11.43 -16.97
N GLU A 283 2.02 -10.92 -18.10
CA GLU A 283 3.40 -10.44 -18.24
C GLU A 283 3.67 -9.19 -17.40
N VAL A 284 2.70 -8.28 -17.30
CA VAL A 284 2.82 -7.05 -16.52
C VAL A 284 2.70 -7.36 -15.03
N GLY A 285 1.70 -8.16 -14.62
CA GLY A 285 1.53 -8.59 -13.25
C GLY A 285 2.76 -9.33 -12.72
N ALA A 286 3.33 -10.24 -13.55
CA ALA A 286 4.58 -10.92 -13.20
C ALA A 286 5.76 -9.94 -13.06
N LYS A 287 5.90 -8.98 -13.99
CA LYS A 287 6.95 -7.96 -13.93
C LYS A 287 6.89 -7.18 -12.62
N VAL A 288 5.69 -6.80 -12.19
CA VAL A 288 5.49 -6.11 -10.91
C VAL A 288 5.87 -7.02 -9.75
N SER A 289 5.27 -8.22 -9.65
CA SER A 289 5.53 -9.16 -8.54
C SER A 289 7.00 -9.51 -8.41
N ASN A 290 7.68 -9.79 -9.53
CA ASN A 290 9.10 -10.13 -9.56
C ASN A 290 10.01 -8.95 -9.13
N PHE A 291 9.59 -7.71 -9.39
CA PHE A 291 10.35 -6.53 -8.99
C PHE A 291 10.21 -6.24 -7.49
N ILE A 292 8.98 -6.37 -6.95
CA ILE A 292 8.70 -6.02 -5.55
C ILE A 292 8.78 -7.23 -4.60
N HIS A 293 8.95 -8.47 -5.12
CA HIS A 293 9.03 -9.72 -4.36
C HIS A 293 7.80 -10.01 -3.47
N TYR A 294 6.61 -9.60 -3.91
CA TYR A 294 5.34 -9.93 -3.26
C TYR A 294 4.61 -11.05 -3.99
N GLY A 295 3.69 -11.70 -3.30
CA GLY A 295 2.83 -12.72 -3.88
C GLY A 295 1.90 -12.14 -4.95
N SER A 296 1.90 -12.75 -6.13
CA SER A 296 1.03 -12.35 -7.24
C SER A 296 -0.37 -12.94 -7.06
N PRO A 297 -1.44 -12.14 -7.19
CA PRO A 297 -2.80 -12.67 -7.32
C PRO A 297 -3.14 -13.09 -8.75
N ASN A 298 -2.23 -12.90 -9.71
CA ASN A 298 -2.45 -13.21 -11.14
C ASN A 298 -2.16 -14.69 -11.40
N LYS A 299 -3.23 -15.50 -11.39
CA LYS A 299 -3.13 -16.94 -11.67
C LYS A 299 -2.55 -17.24 -13.04
N ALA A 300 -2.92 -16.45 -14.06
CA ALA A 300 -2.40 -16.67 -15.41
C ALA A 300 -0.89 -16.45 -15.49
N ALA A 301 -0.33 -15.49 -14.73
CA ALA A 301 1.10 -15.28 -14.62
C ALA A 301 1.80 -16.48 -13.94
N ILE A 302 1.19 -17.02 -12.90
CA ILE A 302 1.69 -18.22 -12.18
C ILE A 302 1.65 -19.45 -13.11
N ASP A 303 0.51 -19.73 -13.74
CA ASP A 303 0.31 -20.90 -14.59
C ASP A 303 1.24 -20.90 -15.82
N GLN A 304 1.60 -19.72 -16.33
CA GLN A 304 2.52 -19.54 -17.45
C GLN A 304 4.00 -19.56 -17.02
N GLY A 305 4.29 -19.68 -15.73
CA GLY A 305 5.66 -19.71 -15.18
C GLY A 305 6.39 -18.37 -15.32
N LEU A 306 5.68 -17.25 -15.34
CA LEU A 306 6.26 -15.90 -15.49
C LEU A 306 6.78 -15.32 -14.17
N ILE A 307 6.32 -15.88 -13.04
CA ILE A 307 6.83 -15.51 -11.71
C ILE A 307 8.25 -16.07 -11.55
N ASP A 308 9.15 -15.27 -10.99
CA ASP A 308 10.52 -15.72 -10.69
C ASP A 308 10.49 -17.04 -9.89
N GLN A 309 11.28 -18.01 -10.33
CA GLN A 309 11.24 -19.36 -9.77
C GLN A 309 11.81 -19.42 -8.35
N ASN A 310 12.69 -18.50 -7.95
CA ASN A 310 13.18 -18.42 -6.58
C ASN A 310 12.07 -17.88 -5.68
N ASP A 311 11.35 -16.85 -6.11
CA ASP A 311 10.21 -16.30 -5.38
C ASP A 311 9.07 -17.32 -5.27
N PHE A 312 8.72 -17.96 -6.40
CA PHE A 312 7.64 -18.96 -6.42
C PHE A 312 7.91 -20.17 -5.50
N LYS A 313 9.16 -20.60 -5.39
CA LYS A 313 9.58 -21.69 -4.50
C LYS A 313 9.84 -21.24 -3.06
N ASN A 314 9.86 -19.95 -2.80
CA ASN A 314 10.04 -19.42 -1.48
C ASN A 314 8.76 -19.58 -0.66
N SER A 315 8.77 -20.48 0.31
CA SER A 315 7.62 -20.76 1.19
C SER A 315 7.23 -19.59 2.10
N GLN A 316 8.00 -18.54 2.14
CA GLN A 316 7.68 -17.29 2.87
C GLN A 316 6.97 -16.26 1.99
N ILE A 317 7.05 -16.40 0.65
CA ILE A 317 6.27 -15.63 -0.32
C ILE A 317 5.02 -16.42 -0.72
N TYR A 318 5.19 -17.71 -1.04
CA TYR A 318 4.11 -18.62 -1.40
C TYR A 318 4.02 -19.76 -0.36
N PRO A 319 3.48 -19.50 0.84
CA PRO A 319 3.44 -20.46 1.92
C PRO A 319 2.56 -21.66 1.58
N PRO A 320 2.93 -22.86 2.05
CA PRO A 320 2.11 -24.04 1.91
C PRO A 320 0.76 -23.86 2.63
N ALA A 321 -0.26 -24.59 2.19
CA ALA A 321 -1.64 -24.46 2.67
C ALA A 321 -1.77 -24.55 4.20
N GLU A 322 -0.95 -25.36 4.86
CA GLU A 322 -0.94 -25.49 6.31
C GLU A 322 -0.50 -24.20 7.03
N VAL A 323 0.51 -23.51 6.48
CA VAL A 323 0.99 -22.21 7.02
C VAL A 323 -0.01 -21.12 6.69
N PHE A 324 -0.51 -21.10 5.44
CA PHE A 324 -1.53 -20.15 4.99
C PHE A 324 -2.80 -20.21 5.85
N GLY A 325 -3.23 -21.42 6.26
CA GLY A 325 -4.41 -21.59 7.11
C GLY A 325 -4.29 -21.01 8.53
N LYS A 326 -3.08 -20.68 8.99
CA LYS A 326 -2.83 -20.02 10.29
C LYS A 326 -2.77 -18.50 10.19
N MET A 327 -2.75 -17.96 8.98
CA MET A 327 -2.72 -16.52 8.74
C MET A 327 -4.12 -15.94 8.90
N LYS A 328 -4.20 -14.68 9.28
CA LYS A 328 -5.46 -13.96 9.47
C LYS A 328 -5.46 -12.70 8.62
N LEU A 329 -6.60 -12.36 8.07
CA LEU A 329 -6.85 -11.04 7.49
C LEU A 329 -7.18 -10.04 8.59
N LEU A 330 -6.81 -8.79 8.42
CA LEU A 330 -7.38 -7.71 9.20
C LEU A 330 -8.82 -7.46 8.74
N GLU A 331 -9.67 -7.17 9.72
CA GLU A 331 -11.06 -6.81 9.49
C GLU A 331 -11.31 -5.39 10.02
N ASP A 332 -12.32 -4.74 9.45
CA ASP A 332 -12.88 -3.54 10.05
C ASP A 332 -13.52 -3.88 11.39
N VAL A 333 -12.97 -3.32 12.47
CA VAL A 333 -13.46 -3.53 13.84
C VAL A 333 -14.53 -2.51 14.25
N GLY A 334 -14.98 -1.67 13.32
CA GLY A 334 -16.07 -0.72 13.51
C GLY A 334 -15.80 0.24 14.68
N LYS A 335 -16.74 0.31 15.63
CA LYS A 335 -16.63 1.21 16.79
C LYS A 335 -15.43 0.93 17.70
N ALA A 336 -14.84 -0.26 17.64
CA ALA A 336 -13.66 -0.59 18.42
C ALA A 336 -12.39 0.08 17.89
N THR A 337 -12.39 0.63 16.67
CA THR A 337 -11.27 1.44 16.14
C THR A 337 -10.83 2.50 17.15
N ALA A 338 -11.77 3.23 17.76
CA ALA A 338 -11.45 4.24 18.77
C ALA A 338 -10.72 3.69 20.03
N LEU A 339 -10.87 2.38 20.34
CA LEU A 339 -10.13 1.73 21.43
C LEU A 339 -8.67 1.51 21.00
N TYR A 340 -8.46 1.05 19.78
CA TYR A 340 -7.12 0.86 19.22
C TYR A 340 -6.37 2.19 19.10
N ASP A 341 -7.00 3.24 18.58
CA ASP A 341 -6.41 4.57 18.42
C ASP A 341 -5.96 5.16 19.78
N ARG A 342 -6.81 5.04 20.80
CA ARG A 342 -6.46 5.47 22.14
C ARG A 342 -5.29 4.65 22.72
N ALA A 343 -5.37 3.31 22.62
CA ALA A 343 -4.32 2.43 23.11
C ALA A 343 -2.99 2.69 22.38
N TRP A 344 -3.02 2.96 21.08
CA TRP A 344 -1.85 3.33 20.29
C TRP A 344 -1.23 4.64 20.72
N THR A 345 -2.07 5.66 20.97
CA THR A 345 -1.62 6.94 21.53
C THR A 345 -0.90 6.75 22.86
N GLU A 346 -1.42 5.89 23.75
CA GLU A 346 -0.80 5.56 25.04
C GLU A 346 0.54 4.83 24.87
N VAL A 347 0.64 3.90 23.91
CA VAL A 347 1.90 3.21 23.56
C VAL A 347 2.95 4.22 23.10
N LYS A 348 2.62 5.09 22.15
CA LYS A 348 3.56 6.11 21.62
C LYS A 348 3.97 7.12 22.69
N ALA A 349 3.08 7.55 23.56
CA ALA A 349 3.40 8.41 24.70
C ALA A 349 4.29 7.72 25.74
N GLY A 350 4.12 6.41 25.95
CA GLY A 350 4.95 5.61 26.87
C GLY A 350 6.35 5.31 26.33
N ALA A 351 6.52 5.24 25.02
CA ALA A 351 7.82 4.98 24.36
C ALA A 351 8.73 6.21 24.31
N GLY A 352 8.19 7.42 24.47
CA GLY A 352 8.93 8.69 24.41
C GLY A 352 9.51 9.21 25.72
N LYS A 353 9.62 8.38 26.77
CA LYS A 353 10.15 8.78 28.07
C LYS A 353 11.37 7.98 28.48
#